data_e75574198731d21e0431ef3521f12628
#
_entry.id   e75574198731d21e0431ef3521f12628
#
_cell.length_a   1.000
_cell.length_b   1.000
_cell.length_c   1.000
_cell.angle_alpha   90.00
_cell.angle_beta   90.00
_cell.angle_gamma   90.00
#
_symmetry.space_group_name_H-M   'P 1'
#
loop_
_entity.id
_entity.type
_entity.pdbx_description
1 polymer ?
#
loop_
_entity_poly.entity_id
_entity_poly.type
_entity_poly.pdbx_seq_one_letter_code
_entity_poly.pdbx_strand_id
1 'polypeptide(L)'
;MEFDRGVFRVPVYAYEVRRSRGADGGIFILKKTENGKLRVIALGGLEQIGMNMTAFEYGDSIIVVDCGMAFPEDDMFGVDLVIPDISYLEENQKKIKGFFITHGHEDHIGAI
;
A
#
# COMPACT_ATOMS: atom_id res chain seq x y z
N MET A 1 -17.87 5.43 12.03
CA MET A 1 -16.39 5.49 11.97
C MET A 1 -15.91 5.48 13.41
N GLU A 2 -15.46 4.34 13.88
CA GLU A 2 -14.92 4.21 15.25
C GLU A 2 -13.47 4.69 15.20
N PHE A 3 -13.18 5.81 15.83
CA PHE A 3 -11.82 6.31 15.97
C PHE A 3 -11.14 5.51 17.08
N ASP A 4 -10.24 4.63 16.71
CA ASP A 4 -9.27 4.10 17.66
C ASP A 4 -8.35 5.27 18.07
N ARG A 5 -8.24 5.51 19.38
CA ARG A 5 -7.63 6.74 19.89
C ARG A 5 -6.17 6.85 19.43
N GLY A 6 -5.86 7.93 18.72
CA GLY A 6 -4.50 8.27 18.33
C GLY A 6 -4.04 7.71 16.97
N VAL A 7 -4.89 7.02 16.21
CA VAL A 7 -4.54 6.49 14.88
C VAL A 7 -5.40 7.11 13.78
N PHE A 8 -4.78 7.78 12.84
CA PHE A 8 -5.42 8.30 11.63
C PHE A 8 -5.11 7.40 10.43
N ARG A 9 -6.15 6.91 9.74
CA ARG A 9 -6.01 6.06 8.55
C ARG A 9 -6.24 6.88 7.29
N VAL A 10 -5.29 6.80 6.36
CA VAL A 10 -5.34 7.50 5.08
C VAL A 10 -6.03 6.64 4.02
N PRO A 11 -6.86 7.24 3.15
CA PRO A 11 -7.57 6.50 2.10
C PRO A 11 -6.64 5.74 1.16
N VAL A 12 -7.09 4.58 0.71
CA VAL A 12 -6.39 3.70 -0.23
C VAL A 12 -6.60 4.17 -1.67
N TYR A 13 -5.51 4.30 -2.42
CA TYR A 13 -5.56 4.51 -3.87
C TYR A 13 -5.15 3.24 -4.59
N ALA A 14 -6.06 2.65 -5.37
CA ALA A 14 -5.79 1.47 -6.16
C ALA A 14 -5.55 1.82 -7.63
N TYR A 15 -4.42 1.38 -8.18
CA TYR A 15 -4.06 1.57 -9.57
C TYR A 15 -4.02 0.23 -10.30
N GLU A 16 -4.64 0.15 -11.46
CA GLU A 16 -4.56 -1.01 -12.33
C GLU A 16 -3.40 -0.82 -13.30
N VAL A 17 -2.34 -1.59 -13.13
CA VAL A 17 -1.18 -1.54 -14.03
C VAL A 17 -1.43 -2.43 -15.25
N ARG A 18 -1.38 -1.87 -16.44
CA ARG A 18 -1.60 -2.57 -17.70
C ARG A 18 -0.32 -2.68 -18.52
N ARG A 19 -0.01 -3.88 -19.03
CA ARG A 19 1.15 -4.10 -19.91
C ARG A 19 0.81 -3.78 -21.35
N SER A 20 1.56 -2.88 -22.01
CA SER A 20 1.60 -2.77 -23.47
C SER A 20 2.94 -3.29 -23.98
N ARG A 21 2.93 -4.09 -25.04
CA ARG A 21 4.16 -4.43 -25.78
C ARG A 21 4.50 -3.24 -26.66
N GLY A 22 5.55 -2.53 -26.33
CA GLY A 22 6.23 -1.61 -27.22
C GLY A 22 7.65 -2.11 -27.43
N ALA A 23 8.15 -1.97 -28.64
CA ALA A 23 9.39 -2.60 -29.10
C ALA A 23 10.66 -1.89 -28.64
N ASP A 24 10.75 -1.09 -27.67
CA ASP A 24 11.99 -0.45 -27.20
C ASP A 24 11.90 -0.17 -25.71
N GLY A 25 12.67 -0.94 -24.95
CA GLY A 25 13.14 -0.78 -23.59
C GLY A 25 12.50 0.31 -22.75
N GLY A 26 11.29 0.14 -22.32
CA GLY A 26 10.65 1.16 -21.54
C GLY A 26 9.46 0.63 -20.75
N ILE A 27 8.93 1.38 -20.01
CA ILE A 27 7.75 1.43 -19.16
C ILE A 27 6.78 0.25 -19.43
N PHE A 28 6.67 -0.64 -18.45
CA PHE A 28 5.68 -1.73 -18.49
C PHE A 28 4.28 -1.16 -18.20
N ILE A 29 3.49 -0.96 -19.24
CA ILE A 29 2.05 -0.80 -19.11
C ILE A 29 1.42 -2.18 -19.21
N LEU A 30 0.80 -2.68 -18.14
CA LEU A 30 0.18 -4.00 -18.14
C LEU A 30 -1.21 -3.93 -18.80
N LYS A 31 -1.36 -4.53 -19.98
CA LYS A 31 -2.64 -4.65 -20.66
C LYS A 31 -3.36 -5.93 -20.20
N LYS A 32 -4.66 -5.80 -19.95
CA LYS A 32 -5.58 -6.84 -19.50
C LYS A 32 -5.44 -8.13 -20.32
N THR A 33 -5.07 -9.22 -19.67
CA THR A 33 -5.46 -10.57 -20.09
C THR A 33 -6.55 -11.04 -19.14
N GLU A 34 -7.56 -11.72 -19.65
CA GLU A 34 -8.75 -12.09 -18.87
C GLU A 34 -8.47 -13.01 -17.67
N ASN A 35 -7.25 -13.53 -17.54
CA ASN A 35 -6.81 -14.41 -16.47
C ASN A 35 -5.43 -14.01 -15.88
N GLY A 36 -5.21 -12.76 -15.53
CA GLY A 36 -3.93 -12.39 -14.92
C GLY A 36 -3.68 -10.90 -14.88
N LYS A 37 -4.47 -10.16 -14.11
CA LYS A 37 -4.20 -8.77 -13.80
C LYS A 37 -3.32 -8.69 -12.57
N LEU A 38 -2.16 -8.06 -12.70
CA LEU A 38 -1.44 -7.56 -11.54
C LEU A 38 -2.07 -6.23 -11.13
N ARG A 39 -2.55 -6.17 -9.90
CA ARG A 39 -3.01 -4.93 -9.27
C ARG A 39 -1.90 -4.42 -8.37
N VAL A 40 -1.59 -3.16 -8.50
CA VAL A 40 -0.69 -2.43 -7.59
C VAL A 40 -1.56 -1.46 -6.81
N ILE A 41 -1.59 -1.61 -5.50
CA ILE A 41 -2.46 -0.89 -4.61
C ILE A 41 -1.58 -0.13 -3.63
N ALA A 42 -1.46 1.17 -3.80
CA ALA A 42 -0.77 2.01 -2.83
C ALA A 42 -1.69 2.24 -1.63
N LEU A 43 -1.31 1.68 -0.50
CA LEU A 43 -2.03 1.85 0.77
C LEU A 43 -1.54 3.10 1.51
N GLY A 44 -0.31 3.54 1.22
CA GLY A 44 0.28 4.75 1.73
C GLY A 44 1.50 5.18 0.92
N GLY A 45 2.09 6.33 1.25
CA GLY A 45 3.31 6.82 0.62
C GLY A 45 3.14 7.55 -0.72
N LEU A 46 1.90 7.77 -1.20
CA LEU A 46 1.67 8.58 -2.40
C LEU A 46 1.42 10.03 -2.01
N GLU A 47 2.15 10.93 -2.71
CA GLU A 47 2.06 12.39 -2.53
C GLU A 47 2.30 12.86 -1.08
N GLN A 48 2.99 12.04 -0.28
CA GLN A 48 3.30 12.31 1.11
C GLN A 48 4.60 11.64 1.53
N ILE A 49 5.21 12.13 2.60
CA ILE A 49 6.41 11.55 3.20
C ILE A 49 5.97 10.58 4.29
N GLY A 50 6.53 9.36 4.23
CA GLY A 50 6.21 8.33 5.22
C GLY A 50 5.06 7.41 4.83
N MET A 51 4.66 6.54 5.73
CA MET A 51 3.59 5.54 5.56
C MET A 51 3.74 4.67 4.30
N ASN A 52 4.97 4.34 3.91
CA ASN A 52 5.20 3.54 2.71
C ASN A 52 4.57 2.15 2.89
N MET A 53 3.60 1.83 2.05
CA MET A 53 2.93 0.54 2.03
C MET A 53 2.28 0.31 0.68
N THR A 54 2.68 -0.76 0.00
CA THR A 54 2.16 -1.10 -1.32
C THR A 54 1.81 -2.58 -1.39
N ALA A 55 0.57 -2.89 -1.77
CA ALA A 55 0.13 -4.25 -2.02
C ALA A 55 0.20 -4.56 -3.53
N PHE A 56 0.72 -5.74 -3.85
CA PHE A 56 0.74 -6.31 -5.18
C PHE A 56 -0.16 -7.54 -5.17
N GLU A 57 -1.28 -7.48 -5.90
CA GLU A 57 -2.22 -8.58 -6.01
C GLU A 57 -2.20 -9.20 -7.39
N TYR A 58 -2.05 -10.53 -7.43
CA TYR A 58 -2.17 -11.32 -8.64
C TYR A 58 -2.98 -12.59 -8.36
N GLY A 59 -4.13 -12.73 -8.98
CA GLY A 59 -5.05 -13.84 -8.71
C GLY A 59 -5.45 -13.88 -7.23
N ASP A 60 -5.18 -15.02 -6.59
CA ASP A 60 -5.48 -15.25 -5.17
C ASP A 60 -4.27 -15.01 -4.25
N SER A 61 -3.32 -14.19 -4.70
CA SER A 61 -2.11 -13.92 -3.94
C SER A 61 -1.87 -12.42 -3.82
N ILE A 62 -1.60 -11.98 -2.60
CA ILE A 62 -1.20 -10.61 -2.27
C ILE A 62 0.14 -10.67 -1.55
N ILE A 63 1.09 -9.86 -1.99
CA ILE A 63 2.29 -9.52 -1.22
C ILE A 63 2.23 -8.04 -0.88
N VAL A 64 2.73 -7.68 0.29
CA VAL A 64 2.79 -6.31 0.76
C VAL A 64 4.25 -5.91 0.88
N VAL A 65 4.61 -4.77 0.31
CA VAL A 65 5.95 -4.20 0.39
C VAL A 65 5.90 -2.99 1.30
N ASP A 66 6.69 -3.05 2.36
CA ASP A 66 6.75 -2.11 3.46
C ASP A 66 5.45 -2.00 4.27
N CYS A 67 5.58 -1.54 5.49
CA CYS A 67 4.51 -1.31 6.45
C CYS A 67 4.91 -0.12 7.31
N GLY A 68 4.94 1.05 6.68
CA GLY A 68 5.46 2.27 7.28
C GLY A 68 4.43 3.05 8.06
N MET A 69 4.90 3.90 8.96
CA MET A 69 4.11 4.91 9.62
C MET A 69 4.56 6.31 9.23
N ALA A 70 3.79 7.32 9.59
CA ALA A 70 4.18 8.72 9.59
C ALA A 70 3.87 9.34 10.94
N PHE A 71 4.55 10.42 11.24
CA PHE A 71 4.22 11.28 12.38
C PHE A 71 3.07 12.22 12.00
N PRO A 72 2.19 12.57 12.96
CA PRO A 72 1.11 13.52 12.72
C PRO A 72 1.66 14.89 12.37
N GLU A 73 0.89 15.65 11.59
CA GLU A 73 1.14 17.06 11.34
C GLU A 73 0.71 17.91 12.55
N ASP A 74 1.20 19.14 12.65
CA ASP A 74 0.99 20.03 13.80
C ASP A 74 -0.49 20.34 14.11
N ASP A 75 -1.38 20.19 13.16
CA ASP A 75 -2.82 20.41 13.27
C ASP A 75 -3.61 19.15 13.67
N MET A 76 -2.95 17.98 13.75
CA MET A 76 -3.57 16.71 14.14
C MET A 76 -3.55 16.51 15.65
N PHE A 77 -4.33 17.30 16.39
CA PHE A 77 -4.38 17.25 17.85
C PHE A 77 -4.86 15.90 18.39
N GLY A 78 -4.07 15.30 19.30
CA GLY A 78 -4.40 14.02 19.95
C GLY A 78 -4.16 12.79 19.07
N VAL A 79 -3.45 12.94 17.96
CA VAL A 79 -2.95 11.84 17.14
C VAL A 79 -1.49 11.59 17.50
N ASP A 80 -1.14 10.35 17.84
CA ASP A 80 0.23 9.97 18.19
C ASP A 80 1.03 9.49 16.98
N LEU A 81 0.35 8.79 16.05
CA LEU A 81 0.95 8.29 14.82
C LEU A 81 -0.08 8.14 13.72
N VAL A 82 0.38 8.11 12.48
CA VAL A 82 -0.45 7.94 11.29
C VAL A 82 -0.03 6.67 10.57
N ILE A 83 -0.98 5.79 10.28
CA ILE A 83 -0.75 4.53 9.57
C ILE A 83 -1.61 4.46 8.31
N PRO A 84 -1.21 3.66 7.30
CA PRO A 84 -2.03 3.40 6.13
C PRO A 84 -3.38 2.79 6.51
N ASP A 85 -4.40 3.04 5.70
CA ASP A 85 -5.66 2.30 5.80
C ASP A 85 -5.46 0.88 5.27
N ILE A 86 -5.58 -0.11 6.15
CA ILE A 86 -5.39 -1.52 5.84
C ILE A 86 -6.69 -2.29 5.59
N SER A 87 -7.83 -1.59 5.49
CA SER A 87 -9.15 -2.23 5.32
C SER A 87 -9.16 -3.20 4.12
N TYR A 88 -8.48 -2.84 3.04
CA TYR A 88 -8.32 -3.74 1.90
C TYR A 88 -7.60 -5.05 2.24
N LEU A 89 -6.58 -5.00 3.06
CA LEU A 89 -5.85 -6.20 3.50
C LEU A 89 -6.68 -7.03 4.48
N GLU A 90 -7.43 -6.39 5.36
CA GLU A 90 -8.34 -7.06 6.29
C GLU A 90 -9.41 -7.86 5.55
N GLU A 91 -10.01 -7.29 4.50
CA GLU A 91 -11.00 -7.97 3.65
C GLU A 91 -10.41 -9.14 2.84
N ASN A 92 -9.10 -9.08 2.55
CA ASN A 92 -8.40 -10.03 1.70
C ASN A 92 -7.35 -10.88 2.46
N GLN A 93 -7.44 -11.02 3.77
CA GLN A 93 -6.45 -11.69 4.62
C GLN A 93 -5.99 -13.05 4.08
N LYS A 94 -6.94 -13.87 3.59
CA LYS A 94 -6.65 -15.22 3.06
C LYS A 94 -5.75 -15.23 1.84
N LYS A 95 -5.67 -14.11 1.12
CA LYS A 95 -4.83 -13.96 -0.07
C LYS A 95 -3.41 -13.50 0.29
N ILE A 96 -3.19 -12.94 1.47
CA ILE A 96 -1.89 -12.40 1.87
C ILE A 96 -0.89 -13.54 2.04
N LYS A 97 0.20 -13.49 1.28
CA LYS A 97 1.28 -14.49 1.29
C LYS A 97 2.49 -14.04 2.12
N GLY A 98 2.65 -12.74 2.32
CA GLY A 98 3.73 -12.21 3.15
C GLY A 98 3.96 -10.73 2.97
N PHE A 99 4.81 -10.22 3.87
CA PHE A 99 5.32 -8.86 3.87
C PHE A 99 6.81 -8.88 3.52
N PHE A 100 7.22 -7.91 2.74
CA PHE A 100 8.61 -7.67 2.37
C PHE A 100 9.00 -6.28 2.84
N ILE A 101 9.97 -6.20 3.73
CA ILE A 101 10.46 -4.93 4.26
C ILE A 101 11.74 -4.56 3.51
N THR A 102 11.77 -3.38 2.91
CA THR A 102 12.92 -2.92 2.15
C THR A 102 14.07 -2.54 3.07
N HIS A 103 13.79 -1.85 4.16
CA HIS A 103 14.77 -1.47 5.18
C HIS A 103 14.08 -1.02 6.48
N GLY A 104 14.86 -0.78 7.52
CA GLY A 104 14.40 -0.58 8.89
C GLY A 104 14.06 0.85 9.29
N HIS A 105 13.84 1.78 8.39
CA HIS A 105 13.36 3.11 8.73
C HIS A 105 11.87 3.08 9.11
N GLU A 106 11.44 3.96 10.02
CA GLU A 106 10.08 3.96 10.58
C GLU A 106 9.00 4.17 9.52
N ASP A 107 9.27 4.96 8.50
CA ASP A 107 8.40 5.18 7.35
C ASP A 107 8.23 3.95 6.44
N HIS A 108 8.97 2.85 6.70
CA HIS A 108 8.89 1.57 6.00
C HIS A 108 8.53 0.39 6.91
N ILE A 109 8.76 0.47 8.23
CA ILE A 109 8.53 -0.65 9.17
C ILE A 109 7.69 -0.26 10.40
N GLY A 110 7.48 1.01 10.63
CA GLY A 110 6.94 1.50 11.90
C GLY A 110 5.49 1.11 12.23
N ALA A 111 4.74 0.58 11.27
CA ALA A 111 3.35 0.16 11.45
C ALA A 111 3.15 -1.37 11.54
N ILE A 112 4.23 -2.16 11.72
CA ILE A 112 4.18 -3.61 11.91
C ILE A 112 3.62 -3.97 13.30
#